data_3c9a767de0de5b1c278ec93d401eaa14
#
_entry.id   3c9a767de0de5b1c278ec93d401eaa14
#
_cell.length_a   1.000
_cell.length_b   1.000
_cell.length_c   1.000
_cell.angle_alpha   90.00
_cell.angle_beta   90.00
_cell.angle_gamma   90.00
#
_symmetry.space_group_name_H-M   'P 1'
#
loop_
_entity.id
_entity.type
_entity.pdbx_description
1 polymer ?
#
loop_
_entity_poly.entity_id
_entity_poly.type
_entity_poly.pdbx_seq_one_letter_code
_entity_poly.pdbx_strand_id
1 'polypeptide(L)' 'KPTAYEDLLGDSIERGFAAGLHELDALVDYLNKAGPLGPDGQAWTPAIFEAEMARLGA' A
#
# COMPACT_ATOMS: atom_id res chain seq x y z
N LYS A 1 3.00 -17.60 4.11
CA LYS A 1 1.88 -17.11 4.91
C LYS A 1 2.03 -15.61 5.15
N PRO A 2 1.01 -14.81 4.81
CA PRO A 2 1.14 -13.35 4.95
C PRO A 2 1.29 -12.94 6.42
N THR A 3 2.03 -11.85 6.63
CA THR A 3 2.13 -11.24 7.95
C THR A 3 0.92 -10.34 8.20
N ALA A 4 0.74 -9.90 9.44
CA ALA A 4 -0.31 -8.93 9.77
C ALA A 4 -0.16 -7.66 8.95
N TYR A 5 1.08 -7.21 8.75
CA TYR A 5 1.37 -6.04 7.91
C TYR A 5 0.89 -6.26 6.47
N GLU A 6 1.18 -7.42 5.90
CA GLU A 6 0.78 -7.73 4.53
C GLU A 6 -0.75 -7.78 4.39
N ASP A 7 -1.42 -8.34 5.39
CA ASP A 7 -2.88 -8.38 5.39
C ASP A 7 -3.47 -6.97 5.44
N LEU A 8 -2.94 -6.12 6.32
CA LEU A 8 -3.41 -4.74 6.44
C LEU A 8 -3.16 -3.95 5.16
N LEU A 9 -1.99 -4.15 4.56
CA LEU A 9 -1.65 -3.46 3.31
C LEU A 9 -2.58 -3.92 2.19
N GLY A 10 -2.78 -5.22 2.05
CA GLY A 10 -3.67 -5.78 1.03
C GLY A 10 -5.10 -5.27 1.17
N ASP A 11 -5.63 -5.27 2.39
CA ASP A 11 -6.97 -4.77 2.66
C ASP A 11 -7.10 -3.29 2.32
N SER A 12 -6.06 -2.51 2.65
CA SER A 12 -6.07 -1.07 2.35
C SER A 12 -6.06 -0.81 0.85
N ILE A 13 -5.25 -1.58 0.10
CA ILE A 13 -5.22 -1.46 -1.35
C ILE A 13 -6.57 -1.80 -1.95
N GLU A 14 -7.23 -2.86 -1.47
CA GLU A 14 -8.55 -3.23 -1.95
C GLU A 14 -9.58 -2.13 -1.68
N ARG A 15 -9.52 -1.52 -0.50
CA ARG A 15 -10.42 -0.41 -0.18
C ARG A 15 -10.17 0.78 -1.09
N GLY A 16 -8.90 1.06 -1.40
CA GLY A 16 -8.56 2.12 -2.34
C GLY A 16 -9.13 1.87 -3.72
N PHE A 17 -8.99 0.64 -4.21
CA PHE A 17 -9.55 0.27 -5.51
C PHE A 17 -11.07 0.35 -5.50
N ALA A 18 -11.71 -0.10 -4.42
CA ALA A 18 -13.17 -0.01 -4.31
C ALA A 18 -13.66 1.44 -4.32
N ALA A 19 -12.83 2.36 -3.84
CA ALA A 19 -13.13 3.79 -3.87
C ALA A 19 -12.78 4.46 -5.22
N GLY A 20 -12.30 3.69 -6.18
CA GLY A 20 -11.97 4.21 -7.51
C GLY A 20 -10.57 4.78 -7.64
N LEU A 21 -9.69 4.50 -6.68
CA LEU A 21 -8.32 5.04 -6.69
C LEU A 21 -7.42 4.08 -7.45
N HIS A 22 -7.35 4.28 -8.77
CA HIS A 22 -6.59 3.36 -9.62
C HIS A 22 -5.25 3.92 -10.09
N GLU A 23 -4.98 5.19 -9.77
CA GLU A 23 -3.70 5.80 -10.11
C GLU A 23 -2.74 5.68 -8.95
N LEU A 24 -1.47 5.53 -9.26
CA LEU A 24 -0.44 5.28 -8.26
C LEU A 24 -0.39 6.39 -7.20
N ASP A 25 -0.39 7.66 -7.64
CA ASP A 25 -0.30 8.78 -6.70
C ASP A 25 -1.51 8.82 -5.77
N ALA A 26 -2.70 8.57 -6.30
CA ALA A 26 -3.91 8.60 -5.49
C ALA A 26 -3.93 7.46 -4.48
N LEU A 27 -3.48 6.28 -4.87
CA LEU A 27 -3.43 5.13 -3.99
C LEU A 27 -2.40 5.34 -2.88
N VAL A 28 -1.23 5.87 -3.22
CA VAL A 28 -0.18 6.17 -2.24
C VAL A 28 -0.68 7.19 -1.22
N ASP A 29 -1.37 8.24 -1.69
CA ASP A 29 -1.93 9.24 -0.79
C ASP A 29 -2.94 8.62 0.17
N TYR A 30 -3.79 7.74 -0.36
CA TYR A 30 -4.77 7.03 0.46
C TYR A 30 -4.08 6.18 1.54
N LEU A 31 -3.03 5.45 1.17
CA LEU A 31 -2.30 4.63 2.13
C LEU A 31 -1.68 5.47 3.24
N ASN A 32 -1.18 6.65 2.92
CA ASN A 32 -0.60 7.53 3.92
C ASN A 32 -1.65 8.07 4.89
N LYS A 33 -2.92 8.17 4.45
CA LYS A 33 -3.99 8.70 5.28
C LYS A 33 -4.72 7.63 6.07
N ALA A 34 -4.90 6.45 5.50
CA ALA A 34 -5.80 5.46 6.05
C ALA A 34 -5.23 4.05 6.12
N GLY A 35 -4.09 3.81 5.56
CA GLY A 35 -3.47 2.48 5.56
C GLY A 35 -2.36 2.35 6.60
N PRO A 36 -1.68 1.20 6.61
CA PRO A 36 -0.52 1.02 7.49
C PRO A 36 0.65 1.86 7.01
N LEU A 37 1.63 2.08 7.87
CA LEU A 37 2.90 2.67 7.46
C LEU A 37 3.61 1.73 6.51
N GLY A 38 4.52 2.30 5.73
CA GLY A 38 5.33 1.51 4.80
C GLY A 38 6.42 0.73 5.50
N PRO A 39 7.30 0.09 4.70
CA PRO A 39 8.42 -0.67 5.27
C PRO A 39 9.24 0.22 6.20
N ASP A 40 9.71 -0.36 7.29
CA ASP A 40 10.51 0.35 8.30
C ASP A 40 9.78 1.55 8.91
N GLY A 41 8.44 1.58 8.85
CA GLY A 41 7.65 2.66 9.43
C GLY A 41 7.69 3.96 8.65
N GLN A 42 8.11 3.93 7.39
CA GLN A 42 8.21 5.12 6.56
C GLN A 42 6.86 5.48 5.94
N ALA A 43 6.69 6.77 5.63
CA ALA A 43 5.55 7.17 4.81
C ALA A 43 5.69 6.60 3.41
N TRP A 44 4.56 6.36 2.76
CA TRP A 44 4.56 5.82 1.41
C TRP A 44 4.92 6.90 0.39
N THR A 45 5.73 6.51 -0.59
CA THR A 45 5.95 7.26 -1.82
C THR A 45 5.70 6.32 -2.97
N PRO A 46 5.50 6.83 -4.21
CA PRO A 46 5.33 5.94 -5.36
C PRO A 46 6.48 4.94 -5.50
N ALA A 47 7.72 5.38 -5.31
CA ALA A 47 8.88 4.50 -5.45
C ALA A 47 8.88 3.41 -4.38
N ILE A 48 8.58 3.76 -3.13
CA ILE A 48 8.54 2.80 -2.04
C ILE A 48 7.40 1.81 -2.27
N PHE A 49 6.25 2.30 -2.72
CA PHE A 49 5.12 1.43 -3.01
C PHE A 49 5.44 0.42 -4.10
N GLU A 50 6.04 0.88 -5.20
CA GLU A 50 6.38 -0.01 -6.31
C GLU A 50 7.41 -1.06 -5.89
N ALA A 51 8.42 -0.65 -5.10
CA ALA A 51 9.42 -1.58 -4.61
C ALA A 51 8.80 -2.63 -3.69
N GLU A 52 7.87 -2.21 -2.84
CA GLU A 52 7.21 -3.13 -1.91
C GLU A 52 6.30 -4.09 -2.65
N MET A 53 5.59 -3.64 -3.67
CA MET A 53 4.76 -4.52 -4.48
C MET A 53 5.60 -5.57 -5.19
N ALA A 54 6.76 -5.17 -5.72
CA ALA A 54 7.67 -6.10 -6.37
C ALA A 54 8.19 -7.14 -5.38
N ARG A 55 8.52 -6.71 -4.16
CA ARG A 55 9.02 -7.63 -3.13
C ARG A 55 7.96 -8.64 -2.73
N LEU A 56 6.71 -8.20 -2.58
CA LEU A 56 5.64 -9.06 -2.09
C LEU A 56 4.99 -9.89 -3.18
N GLY A 57 4.92 -9.36 -4.40
CA GLY A 57 4.20 -9.99 -5.48
C GLY A 57 5.05 -10.83 -6.41
N ALA A 58 6.35 -10.76 -6.24
CA ALA A 58 7.27 -11.44 -7.16
C ALA A 58 7.30 -12.97 -6.94
#